data_f50c26a7f8053a4a51bba25fffa49bf5
#
_entry.id   f50c26a7f8053a4a51bba25fffa49bf5
#
_cell.length_a   1.000
_cell.length_b   1.000
_cell.length_c   1.000
_cell.angle_alpha   90.00
_cell.angle_beta   90.00
_cell.angle_gamma   90.00
#
_symmetry.space_group_name_H-M   'P 1'
#
loop_
_entity.id
_entity.type
_entity.pdbx_description
1 polymer ?
#
loop_
_entity_poly.entity_id
_entity_poly.type
_entity_poly.pdbx_seq_one_letter_code
_entity_poly.pdbx_strand_id
1 'polypeptide(L)'
;SPTPSPRQTDAAGCRRAGMRAVIFIPDQQIAFGKLSQSLDYGALTLQLEGDFDEAMKMVKEITEESEVYLLNSINPFRLEGQKTIIIEMLAQRGWKIPDRVVVPGGNLGNSSSFGKAIKELHDLGFIDKMPMVTIIQALRANPLYKTLIDRSARLIRVEAHTLATAIKIGNPVSWKKAMRAMEWTRGWCDVVSEQEIADAKAMIGRDGVGCEPASATTVAGIKKLIQTKEIDKDEDVVAGLTGNLLKDPD
;
A
#
# COMPACT_ATOMS: atom_id res chain seq x y z
N SER A 1 -1.52 18.98 1.62
CA SER A 1 -0.17 18.68 2.14
C SER A 1 0.24 17.29 1.67
N PRO A 2 1.51 17.06 1.32
CA PRO A 2 1.95 15.73 0.91
C PRO A 2 1.73 14.73 2.04
N THR A 3 1.14 13.58 1.70
CA THR A 3 0.93 12.50 2.67
C THR A 3 2.29 11.88 3.03
N PRO A 4 2.75 11.94 4.28
CA PRO A 4 4.05 11.38 4.66
C PRO A 4 4.10 9.86 4.46
N SER A 5 5.30 9.31 4.22
CA SER A 5 5.47 7.85 4.20
C SER A 5 5.16 7.26 5.59
N PRO A 6 4.86 5.96 5.71
CA PRO A 6 4.61 5.35 7.01
C PRO A 6 5.68 5.66 8.05
N ARG A 7 6.98 5.57 7.69
CA ARG A 7 8.09 5.91 8.60
C ARG A 7 8.06 7.36 9.08
N GLN A 8 7.70 8.28 8.21
CA GLN A 8 7.58 9.71 8.53
C GLN A 8 6.37 9.98 9.42
N THR A 9 5.24 9.33 9.13
CA THR A 9 4.02 9.42 9.96
C THR A 9 4.28 8.89 11.36
N ASP A 10 5.00 7.75 11.46
CA ASP A 10 5.36 7.13 12.74
C ASP A 10 6.30 8.06 13.53
N ALA A 11 7.31 8.67 12.90
CA ALA A 11 8.20 9.64 13.54
C ALA A 11 7.46 10.87 14.06
N ALA A 12 6.59 11.47 13.24
CA ALA A 12 5.78 12.62 13.63
C ALA A 12 4.82 12.29 14.78
N GLY A 13 4.17 11.13 14.72
CA GLY A 13 3.26 10.64 15.76
C GLY A 13 3.97 10.41 17.10
N CYS A 14 5.13 9.74 17.07
CA CYS A 14 5.96 9.54 18.26
C CYS A 14 6.38 10.88 18.86
N ARG A 15 6.86 11.81 18.05
CA ARG A 15 7.25 13.15 18.53
C ARG A 15 6.10 13.90 19.18
N ARG A 16 4.92 13.85 18.55
CA ARG A 16 3.71 14.50 19.11
C ARG A 16 3.27 13.89 20.43
N ALA A 17 3.46 12.57 20.60
CA ALA A 17 3.14 11.84 21.81
C ALA A 17 4.26 11.85 22.87
N GLY A 18 5.35 12.58 22.66
CA GLY A 18 6.49 12.61 23.57
C GLY A 18 7.33 11.32 23.60
N MET A 19 7.12 10.43 22.64
CA MET A 19 7.87 9.19 22.48
C MET A 19 9.11 9.37 21.58
N ARG A 20 10.14 8.58 21.80
CA ARG A 20 11.30 8.52 20.89
C ARG A 20 11.02 7.58 19.74
N ALA A 21 11.25 8.03 18.51
CA ALA A 21 11.22 7.19 17.31
C ALA A 21 12.64 6.79 16.91
N VAL A 22 12.83 5.52 16.58
CA VAL A 22 14.06 4.98 15.99
C VAL A 22 13.75 4.44 14.60
N ILE A 23 14.47 4.92 13.60
CA ILE A 23 14.27 4.52 12.19
C ILE A 23 15.54 3.81 11.71
N PHE A 24 15.37 2.59 11.23
CA PHE A 24 16.45 1.81 10.62
C PHE A 24 16.35 1.92 9.10
N ILE A 25 17.45 2.24 8.45
CA ILE A 25 17.54 2.41 6.99
C ILE A 25 18.67 1.53 6.46
N PRO A 26 18.40 0.62 5.50
CA PRO A 26 19.46 -0.12 4.80
C PRO A 26 20.35 0.85 3.99
N ASP A 27 21.66 0.59 3.94
CA ASP A 27 22.67 1.49 3.38
C ASP A 27 22.43 1.90 1.91
N GLN A 28 21.86 1.01 1.11
CA GLN A 28 21.71 1.21 -0.34
C GLN A 28 20.34 1.77 -0.79
N GLN A 29 19.46 2.20 0.12
CA GLN A 29 18.07 2.55 -0.21
C GLN A 29 17.62 3.92 0.33
N ILE A 30 18.49 4.89 0.37
CA ILE A 30 18.17 6.21 0.94
C ILE A 30 17.59 7.14 -0.13
N ALA A 31 16.27 7.28 -0.17
CA ALA A 31 15.65 8.45 -0.79
C ALA A 31 15.85 9.65 0.15
N PHE A 32 16.67 10.62 -0.23
CA PHE A 32 17.03 11.79 0.59
C PHE A 32 15.81 12.52 1.17
N GLY A 33 14.72 12.66 0.41
CA GLY A 33 13.49 13.29 0.89
C GLY A 33 12.79 12.53 2.02
N LYS A 34 12.96 11.21 2.09
CA LYS A 34 12.41 10.38 3.18
C LYS A 34 13.28 10.46 4.44
N LEU A 35 14.59 10.61 4.27
CA LEU A 35 15.53 10.75 5.37
C LEU A 35 15.39 12.11 6.03
N SER A 36 15.38 13.21 5.26
CA SER A 36 15.30 14.57 5.80
C SER A 36 14.08 14.78 6.68
N GLN A 37 12.90 14.33 6.26
CA GLN A 37 11.69 14.46 7.07
C GLN A 37 11.75 13.67 8.39
N SER A 38 12.38 12.50 8.39
CA SER A 38 12.56 11.71 9.62
C SER A 38 13.46 12.43 10.61
N LEU A 39 14.52 13.05 10.12
CA LEU A 39 15.44 13.86 10.92
C LEU A 39 14.76 15.13 11.43
N ASP A 40 13.99 15.82 10.58
CA ASP A 40 13.24 17.03 10.95
C ASP A 40 12.24 16.76 12.09
N TYR A 41 11.65 15.57 12.13
CA TYR A 41 10.77 15.14 13.22
C TYR A 41 11.54 14.68 14.47
N GLY A 42 12.87 14.74 14.45
CA GLY A 42 13.73 14.37 15.57
C GLY A 42 13.79 12.87 15.86
N ALA A 43 13.57 12.03 14.82
CA ALA A 43 13.77 10.61 14.95
C ALA A 43 15.26 10.25 14.94
N LEU A 44 15.68 9.32 15.82
CA LEU A 44 16.99 8.69 15.74
C LEU A 44 17.02 7.81 14.49
N THR A 45 17.87 8.16 13.54
CA THR A 45 17.98 7.42 12.29
C THR A 45 19.31 6.66 12.28
N LEU A 46 19.22 5.34 12.19
CA LEU A 46 20.36 4.42 12.17
C LEU A 46 20.45 3.78 10.77
N GLN A 47 21.59 3.97 10.14
CA GLN A 47 21.92 3.33 8.87
C GLN A 47 22.52 1.95 9.18
N LEU A 48 21.98 0.91 8.56
CA LEU A 48 22.43 -0.46 8.71
C LEU A 48 23.13 -0.92 7.45
N GLU A 49 24.30 -1.51 7.60
CA GLU A 49 24.95 -2.26 6.51
C GLU A 49 24.12 -3.50 6.21
N GLY A 50 23.87 -3.75 4.93
CA GLY A 50 23.11 -4.89 4.45
C GLY A 50 21.82 -4.54 3.71
N ASP A 51 21.08 -5.57 3.36
CA ASP A 51 19.82 -5.44 2.64
C ASP A 51 18.59 -5.25 3.58
N PHE A 52 17.41 -5.13 2.98
CA PHE A 52 16.16 -4.94 3.72
C PHE A 52 15.83 -6.15 4.62
N ASP A 53 16.15 -7.37 4.19
CA ASP A 53 15.81 -8.59 4.94
C ASP A 53 16.71 -8.73 6.17
N GLU A 54 17.99 -8.38 6.05
CA GLU A 54 18.95 -8.33 7.18
C GLU A 54 18.56 -7.25 8.18
N ALA A 55 18.22 -6.04 7.71
CA ALA A 55 17.73 -4.98 8.57
C ALA A 55 16.44 -5.39 9.30
N MET A 56 15.52 -6.09 8.63
CA MET A 56 14.29 -6.57 9.24
C MET A 56 14.54 -7.64 10.32
N LYS A 57 15.52 -8.53 10.10
CA LYS A 57 15.93 -9.52 11.09
C LYS A 57 16.48 -8.84 12.34
N MET A 58 17.41 -7.92 12.17
CA MET A 58 18.01 -7.16 13.28
C MET A 58 16.96 -6.38 14.08
N VAL A 59 16.02 -5.71 13.39
CA VAL A 59 14.94 -4.97 14.06
C VAL A 59 14.06 -5.88 14.90
N LYS A 60 13.77 -7.10 14.43
CA LYS A 60 13.01 -8.09 15.22
C LYS A 60 13.77 -8.51 16.47
N GLU A 61 15.04 -8.85 16.33
CA GLU A 61 15.90 -9.22 17.47
C GLU A 61 15.93 -8.10 18.51
N ILE A 62 16.15 -6.85 18.08
CA ILE A 62 16.15 -5.69 18.98
C ILE A 62 14.80 -5.54 19.70
N THR A 63 13.67 -5.71 18.99
CA THR A 63 12.34 -5.55 19.60
C THR A 63 11.94 -6.71 20.52
N GLU A 64 12.53 -7.89 20.36
CA GLU A 64 12.33 -9.03 21.25
C GLU A 64 13.18 -8.91 22.54
N GLU A 65 14.36 -8.27 22.45
CA GLU A 65 15.32 -8.14 23.55
C GLU A 65 15.25 -6.80 24.29
N SER A 66 14.43 -5.86 23.83
CA SER A 66 14.35 -4.50 24.39
C SER A 66 12.92 -4.00 24.49
N GLU A 67 12.72 -2.88 25.20
CA GLU A 67 11.41 -2.21 25.32
C GLU A 67 11.03 -1.38 24.06
N VAL A 68 11.63 -1.68 22.91
CA VAL A 68 11.33 -0.98 21.65
C VAL A 68 10.10 -1.59 21.00
N TYR A 69 9.07 -0.77 20.76
CA TYR A 69 7.84 -1.20 20.12
C TYR A 69 7.96 -1.13 18.59
N LEU A 70 7.64 -2.22 17.90
CA LEU A 70 7.76 -2.33 16.45
C LEU A 70 6.60 -1.66 15.70
N LEU A 71 6.88 -0.55 15.00
CA LEU A 71 5.95 0.18 14.15
C LEU A 71 6.21 -0.07 12.66
N ASN A 72 6.09 -1.29 12.19
CA ASN A 72 6.32 -1.63 10.78
C ASN A 72 5.14 -2.37 10.14
N SER A 73 5.34 -2.87 8.91
CA SER A 73 4.30 -3.57 8.14
C SER A 73 3.79 -4.87 8.78
N ILE A 74 4.51 -5.42 9.79
CA ILE A 74 4.12 -6.63 10.51
C ILE A 74 3.13 -6.29 11.64
N ASN A 75 3.19 -5.07 12.18
CA ASN A 75 2.35 -4.67 13.30
C ASN A 75 0.86 -4.67 12.92
N PRO A 76 0.02 -5.46 13.62
CA PRO A 76 -1.40 -5.56 13.31
C PRO A 76 -2.16 -4.26 13.54
N PHE A 77 -1.75 -3.43 14.51
CA PHE A 77 -2.40 -2.13 14.78
C PHE A 77 -2.28 -1.14 13.62
N ARG A 78 -1.28 -1.30 12.73
CA ARG A 78 -1.24 -0.51 11.51
C ARG A 78 -2.42 -0.77 10.59
N LEU A 79 -2.89 -2.00 10.51
CA LEU A 79 -4.07 -2.33 9.70
C LEU A 79 -5.33 -1.69 10.29
N GLU A 80 -5.42 -1.59 11.61
CA GLU A 80 -6.52 -0.88 12.29
C GLU A 80 -6.52 0.62 11.96
N GLY A 81 -5.36 1.25 11.94
CA GLY A 81 -5.23 2.64 11.48
C GLY A 81 -5.53 2.79 9.98
N GLN A 82 -5.04 1.90 9.14
CA GLN A 82 -5.27 1.97 7.69
C GLN A 82 -6.73 1.70 7.29
N LYS A 83 -7.52 1.01 8.10
CA LYS A 83 -8.97 0.83 7.90
C LYS A 83 -9.72 2.16 7.77
N THR A 84 -9.26 3.18 8.48
CA THR A 84 -9.91 4.49 8.50
C THR A 84 -9.98 5.13 7.13
N ILE A 85 -9.11 4.76 6.19
CA ILE A 85 -9.14 5.23 4.79
C ILE A 85 -10.48 4.88 4.13
N ILE A 86 -10.97 3.67 4.31
CA ILE A 86 -12.27 3.24 3.76
C ILE A 86 -13.42 3.94 4.48
N ILE A 87 -13.34 4.07 5.80
CA ILE A 87 -14.38 4.74 6.60
C ILE A 87 -14.48 6.21 6.19
N GLU A 88 -13.35 6.90 6.09
CA GLU A 88 -13.28 8.29 5.66
C GLU A 88 -13.78 8.48 4.23
N MET A 89 -13.37 7.61 3.32
CA MET A 89 -13.83 7.62 1.92
C MET A 89 -15.35 7.48 1.83
N LEU A 90 -15.95 6.54 2.56
CA LEU A 90 -17.40 6.35 2.59
C LEU A 90 -18.11 7.54 3.25
N ALA A 91 -17.58 8.09 4.35
CA ALA A 91 -18.14 9.27 5.01
C ALA A 91 -18.14 10.48 4.07
N GLN A 92 -17.02 10.76 3.37
CA GLN A 92 -16.91 11.84 2.40
C GLN A 92 -17.84 11.66 1.19
N ARG A 93 -18.21 10.45 0.86
CA ARG A 93 -19.16 10.10 -0.19
C ARG A 93 -20.63 10.09 0.29
N GLY A 94 -20.89 10.54 1.54
CA GLY A 94 -22.24 10.47 2.11
C GLY A 94 -22.74 9.02 2.25
N TRP A 95 -21.84 8.06 2.51
CA TRP A 95 -22.10 6.62 2.61
C TRP A 95 -22.59 5.96 1.31
N LYS A 96 -22.42 6.66 0.18
CA LYS A 96 -22.64 6.02 -1.13
C LYS A 96 -21.52 5.02 -1.40
N ILE A 97 -21.86 3.73 -1.43
CA ILE A 97 -20.92 2.63 -1.58
C ILE A 97 -20.54 2.51 -3.07
N PRO A 98 -19.24 2.55 -3.41
CA PRO A 98 -18.80 2.30 -4.78
C PRO A 98 -18.99 0.82 -5.13
N ASP A 99 -18.93 0.48 -6.41
CA ASP A 99 -18.92 -0.91 -6.84
C ASP A 99 -17.53 -1.53 -6.67
N ARG A 100 -16.49 -0.71 -6.80
CA ARG A 100 -15.11 -1.17 -6.76
C ARG A 100 -14.17 -0.16 -6.10
N VAL A 101 -13.21 -0.67 -5.32
CA VAL A 101 -12.08 0.09 -4.78
C VAL A 101 -10.78 -0.52 -5.31
N VAL A 102 -10.02 0.28 -6.07
CA VAL A 102 -8.75 -0.16 -6.67
C VAL A 102 -7.57 0.34 -5.85
N VAL A 103 -6.65 -0.56 -5.51
CA VAL A 103 -5.53 -0.29 -4.61
C VAL A 103 -4.21 -0.85 -5.14
N PRO A 104 -3.07 -0.14 -4.93
CA PRO A 104 -1.75 -0.67 -5.33
C PRO A 104 -1.36 -1.90 -4.52
N GLY A 105 -0.79 -2.90 -5.18
CA GLY A 105 -0.39 -4.18 -4.59
C GLY A 105 1.10 -4.29 -4.29
N GLY A 106 1.60 -3.66 -3.23
CA GLY A 106 2.97 -3.84 -2.73
C GLY A 106 3.04 -4.87 -1.61
N ASN A 107 3.28 -4.44 -0.37
CA ASN A 107 3.28 -5.31 0.82
C ASN A 107 1.87 -5.80 1.24
N LEU A 108 0.85 -5.38 0.51
CA LEU A 108 -0.55 -5.77 0.64
C LEU A 108 -1.23 -5.36 1.97
N GLY A 109 -0.63 -4.42 2.70
CA GLY A 109 -1.19 -3.89 3.94
C GLY A 109 -2.50 -3.13 3.69
N ASN A 110 -2.52 -2.20 2.72
CA ASN A 110 -3.72 -1.45 2.37
C ASN A 110 -4.84 -2.36 1.85
N SER A 111 -4.53 -3.29 0.96
CA SER A 111 -5.51 -4.27 0.46
C SER A 111 -6.15 -5.07 1.59
N SER A 112 -5.33 -5.49 2.55
CA SER A 112 -5.78 -6.24 3.74
C SER A 112 -6.66 -5.39 4.66
N SER A 113 -6.27 -4.13 4.92
CA SER A 113 -7.02 -3.22 5.79
C SER A 113 -8.32 -2.76 5.15
N PHE A 114 -8.34 -2.55 3.83
CA PHE A 114 -9.55 -2.17 3.09
C PHE A 114 -10.59 -3.28 3.13
N GLY A 115 -10.18 -4.52 2.81
CA GLY A 115 -11.08 -5.66 2.91
C GLY A 115 -11.58 -5.89 4.34
N LYS A 116 -10.72 -5.70 5.34
CA LYS A 116 -11.12 -5.78 6.75
C LYS A 116 -12.15 -4.70 7.10
N ALA A 117 -11.92 -3.44 6.72
CA ALA A 117 -12.86 -2.34 6.97
C ALA A 117 -14.22 -2.61 6.32
N ILE A 118 -14.23 -3.01 5.04
CA ILE A 118 -15.44 -3.33 4.29
C ILE A 118 -16.22 -4.45 4.98
N LYS A 119 -15.53 -5.54 5.37
CA LYS A 119 -16.17 -6.67 6.05
C LYS A 119 -16.77 -6.28 7.40
N GLU A 120 -16.03 -5.51 8.22
CA GLU A 120 -16.52 -5.05 9.52
C GLU A 120 -17.72 -4.10 9.38
N LEU A 121 -17.66 -3.14 8.46
CA LEU A 121 -18.77 -2.22 8.21
C LEU A 121 -20.03 -2.94 7.72
N HIS A 122 -19.87 -3.97 6.89
CA HIS A 122 -20.97 -4.80 6.43
C HIS A 122 -21.55 -5.63 7.56
N ASP A 123 -20.70 -6.31 8.37
CA ASP A 123 -21.15 -7.14 9.49
C ASP A 123 -21.87 -6.34 10.59
N LEU A 124 -21.48 -5.08 10.76
CA LEU A 124 -22.10 -4.13 11.69
C LEU A 124 -23.33 -3.43 11.11
N GLY A 125 -23.68 -3.69 9.85
CA GLY A 125 -24.85 -3.11 9.18
C GLY A 125 -24.71 -1.65 8.78
N PHE A 126 -23.48 -1.09 8.73
CA PHE A 126 -23.24 0.27 8.23
C PHE A 126 -23.32 0.35 6.70
N ILE A 127 -23.06 -0.74 6.02
CA ILE A 127 -23.18 -0.87 4.56
C ILE A 127 -23.95 -2.14 4.21
N ASP A 128 -24.76 -2.09 3.16
CA ASP A 128 -25.60 -3.18 2.68
C ASP A 128 -24.94 -4.05 1.62
N LYS A 129 -23.90 -3.55 0.97
CA LYS A 129 -23.09 -4.28 -0.01
C LYS A 129 -21.60 -4.07 0.24
N MET A 130 -20.78 -5.04 -0.14
CA MET A 130 -19.33 -4.93 -0.08
C MET A 130 -18.78 -4.53 -1.45
N PRO A 131 -18.09 -3.39 -1.59
CA PRO A 131 -17.39 -3.06 -2.84
C PRO A 131 -16.30 -4.08 -3.12
N MET A 132 -16.08 -4.40 -4.40
CA MET A 132 -14.99 -5.26 -4.82
C MET A 132 -13.64 -4.60 -4.58
N VAL A 133 -12.73 -5.24 -3.88
CA VAL A 133 -11.33 -4.77 -3.75
C VAL A 133 -10.51 -5.31 -4.92
N THR A 134 -10.00 -4.41 -5.75
CA THR A 134 -9.15 -4.75 -6.89
C THR A 134 -7.71 -4.33 -6.61
N ILE A 135 -6.80 -5.30 -6.66
CA ILE A 135 -5.38 -5.11 -6.35
C ILE A 135 -4.60 -5.07 -7.66
N ILE A 136 -3.86 -3.98 -7.89
CA ILE A 136 -3.02 -3.85 -9.08
C ILE A 136 -1.56 -3.91 -8.69
N GLN A 137 -0.82 -4.84 -9.32
CA GLN A 137 0.62 -5.00 -9.15
C GLN A 137 1.39 -4.55 -10.40
N ALA A 138 2.67 -4.21 -10.25
CA ALA A 138 3.52 -4.02 -11.41
C ALA A 138 3.86 -5.38 -12.04
N LEU A 139 3.90 -5.45 -13.36
CA LEU A 139 4.11 -6.70 -14.12
C LEU A 139 5.36 -7.50 -13.70
N ARG A 140 6.41 -6.80 -13.27
CA ARG A 140 7.67 -7.40 -12.81
C ARG A 140 7.84 -7.40 -11.28
N ALA A 141 6.75 -7.11 -10.52
CA ALA A 141 6.70 -7.18 -9.07
C ALA A 141 5.29 -7.67 -8.64
N ASN A 142 4.93 -8.90 -9.05
CA ASN A 142 3.55 -9.40 -9.06
C ASN A 142 3.36 -10.74 -8.32
N PRO A 143 3.90 -10.92 -7.11
CA PRO A 143 3.84 -12.21 -6.42
C PRO A 143 2.41 -12.68 -6.12
N LEU A 144 1.49 -11.76 -5.78
CA LEU A 144 0.09 -12.11 -5.52
C LEU A 144 -0.61 -12.58 -6.80
N TYR A 145 -0.46 -11.83 -7.89
CA TYR A 145 -1.05 -12.18 -9.18
C TYR A 145 -0.60 -13.56 -9.65
N LYS A 146 0.71 -13.85 -9.60
CA LYS A 146 1.23 -15.19 -9.94
C LYS A 146 0.65 -16.28 -9.05
N THR A 147 0.58 -16.02 -7.74
CA THR A 147 -0.01 -16.97 -6.79
C THR A 147 -1.46 -17.31 -7.12
N LEU A 148 -2.25 -16.33 -7.56
CA LEU A 148 -3.65 -16.51 -7.96
C LEU A 148 -3.78 -17.27 -9.28
N ILE A 149 -3.01 -16.89 -10.30
CA ILE A 149 -3.06 -17.54 -11.62
C ILE A 149 -2.67 -19.01 -11.51
N ASP A 150 -1.61 -19.31 -10.77
CA ASP A 150 -1.12 -20.69 -10.59
C ASP A 150 -1.93 -21.46 -9.53
N ARG A 151 -2.95 -20.84 -8.93
CA ARG A 151 -3.77 -21.42 -7.86
C ARG A 151 -2.93 -22.03 -6.74
N SER A 152 -1.79 -21.41 -6.45
CA SER A 152 -0.84 -21.92 -5.46
C SER A 152 -1.33 -21.71 -4.03
N ALA A 153 -1.23 -22.75 -3.21
CA ALA A 153 -1.51 -22.66 -1.77
C ALA A 153 -0.44 -21.87 -0.99
N ARG A 154 0.72 -21.60 -1.62
CA ARG A 154 1.82 -20.83 -1.05
C ARG A 154 2.13 -19.63 -1.94
N LEU A 155 2.59 -18.55 -1.32
CA LEU A 155 3.03 -17.37 -2.07
C LEU A 155 4.16 -17.73 -3.04
N ILE A 156 3.97 -17.40 -4.31
CA ILE A 156 5.02 -17.44 -5.32
C ILE A 156 5.83 -16.15 -5.19
N ARG A 157 7.05 -16.28 -4.69
CA ARG A 157 7.98 -15.15 -4.57
C ARG A 157 8.54 -14.79 -5.94
N VAL A 158 8.81 -13.51 -6.13
CA VAL A 158 9.42 -12.99 -7.37
C VAL A 158 10.57 -12.05 -7.02
N GLU A 159 11.55 -11.99 -7.90
CA GLU A 159 12.51 -10.88 -7.87
C GLU A 159 11.81 -9.62 -8.42
N ALA A 160 11.67 -8.60 -7.59
CA ALA A 160 10.84 -7.44 -7.91
C ALA A 160 11.65 -6.37 -8.65
N HIS A 161 11.19 -5.99 -9.85
CA HIS A 161 11.75 -4.93 -10.66
C HIS A 161 10.64 -4.01 -11.15
N THR A 162 10.61 -2.78 -10.71
CA THR A 162 9.63 -1.76 -11.15
C THR A 162 10.12 -0.37 -10.80
N LEU A 163 9.74 0.62 -11.61
CA LEU A 163 9.91 2.04 -11.31
C LEU A 163 9.03 2.49 -10.11
N ALA A 164 7.94 1.77 -9.84
CA ALA A 164 7.06 2.04 -8.72
C ALA A 164 7.69 1.52 -7.40
N THR A 165 8.66 2.24 -6.84
CA THR A 165 9.51 1.79 -5.72
C THR A 165 8.72 1.34 -4.50
N ALA A 166 7.60 1.99 -4.17
CA ALA A 166 6.78 1.65 -3.02
C ALA A 166 6.07 0.28 -3.12
N ILE A 167 5.94 -0.27 -4.33
CA ILE A 167 5.39 -1.61 -4.58
C ILE A 167 6.43 -2.60 -5.15
N LYS A 168 7.71 -2.24 -5.14
CA LYS A 168 8.82 -3.12 -5.53
C LYS A 168 9.05 -4.20 -4.47
N ILE A 169 8.08 -5.11 -4.33
CA ILE A 169 8.06 -6.13 -3.27
C ILE A 169 7.79 -7.50 -3.87
N GLY A 170 8.75 -8.41 -3.72
CA GLY A 170 8.66 -9.78 -4.23
C GLY A 170 8.13 -10.80 -3.22
N ASN A 171 8.10 -10.45 -1.92
CA ASN A 171 7.65 -11.30 -0.83
C ASN A 171 6.77 -10.52 0.17
N PRO A 172 5.53 -10.17 -0.20
CA PRO A 172 4.66 -9.35 0.62
C PRO A 172 4.23 -10.03 1.92
N VAL A 173 4.43 -9.37 3.05
CA VAL A 173 4.12 -9.91 4.39
C VAL A 173 2.63 -10.16 4.58
N SER A 174 1.77 -9.30 4.04
CA SER A 174 0.33 -9.35 4.28
C SER A 174 -0.45 -10.18 3.25
N TRP A 175 0.20 -11.01 2.42
CA TRP A 175 -0.45 -11.73 1.32
C TRP A 175 -1.64 -12.60 1.76
N LYS A 176 -1.54 -13.33 2.88
CA LYS A 176 -2.65 -14.15 3.39
C LYS A 176 -3.87 -13.31 3.78
N LYS A 177 -3.63 -12.13 4.36
CA LYS A 177 -4.69 -11.19 4.74
C LYS A 177 -5.32 -10.56 3.50
N ALA A 178 -4.53 -10.25 2.48
CA ALA A 178 -5.03 -9.74 1.21
C ALA A 178 -5.87 -10.79 0.45
N MET A 179 -5.43 -12.05 0.44
CA MET A 179 -6.23 -13.16 -0.11
C MET A 179 -7.59 -13.27 0.56
N ARG A 180 -7.62 -13.18 1.90
CA ARG A 180 -8.87 -13.19 2.67
C ARG A 180 -9.75 -11.97 2.35
N ALA A 181 -9.15 -10.78 2.20
CA ALA A 181 -9.88 -9.58 1.79
C ALA A 181 -10.53 -9.75 0.40
N MET A 182 -9.80 -10.34 -0.54
CA MET A 182 -10.34 -10.67 -1.87
C MET A 182 -11.46 -11.71 -1.80
N GLU A 183 -11.34 -12.73 -0.97
CA GLU A 183 -12.40 -13.72 -0.76
C GLU A 183 -13.69 -13.06 -0.27
N TRP A 184 -13.63 -12.19 0.74
CA TRP A 184 -14.80 -11.48 1.28
C TRP A 184 -15.46 -10.54 0.28
N THR A 185 -14.66 -9.83 -0.51
CA THR A 185 -15.12 -8.78 -1.42
C THR A 185 -15.30 -9.25 -2.86
N ARG A 186 -15.16 -10.55 -3.14
CA ARG A 186 -15.07 -11.11 -4.50
C ARG A 186 -14.02 -10.37 -5.35
N GLY A 187 -12.89 -10.05 -4.69
CA GLY A 187 -11.86 -9.17 -5.21
C GLY A 187 -11.18 -9.68 -6.49
N TRP A 188 -10.52 -8.75 -7.15
CA TRP A 188 -9.76 -8.99 -8.38
C TRP A 188 -8.30 -8.62 -8.21
N CYS A 189 -7.41 -9.25 -8.98
CA CYS A 189 -6.00 -8.88 -9.03
C CYS A 189 -5.51 -8.88 -10.48
N ASP A 190 -4.84 -7.81 -10.88
CA ASP A 190 -4.23 -7.70 -12.20
C ASP A 190 -2.87 -7.01 -12.14
N VAL A 191 -2.19 -6.95 -13.28
CA VAL A 191 -0.87 -6.36 -13.43
C VAL A 191 -0.84 -5.30 -14.53
N VAL A 192 0.04 -4.31 -14.36
CA VAL A 192 0.30 -3.26 -15.34
C VAL A 192 1.79 -3.17 -15.63
N SER A 193 2.12 -2.81 -16.86
CA SER A 193 3.50 -2.59 -17.33
C SER A 193 4.04 -1.25 -16.82
N GLU A 194 5.36 -1.08 -16.89
CA GLU A 194 6.04 0.18 -16.54
C GLU A 194 5.53 1.35 -17.41
N GLN A 195 5.27 1.11 -18.69
CA GLN A 195 4.74 2.13 -19.59
C GLN A 195 3.32 2.54 -19.20
N GLU A 196 2.45 1.59 -18.88
CA GLU A 196 1.08 1.89 -18.42
C GLU A 196 1.10 2.70 -17.12
N ILE A 197 2.04 2.42 -16.20
CA ILE A 197 2.23 3.19 -14.96
C ILE A 197 2.65 4.63 -15.29
N ALA A 198 3.64 4.81 -16.17
CA ALA A 198 4.13 6.13 -16.55
C ALA A 198 3.06 6.96 -17.24
N ASP A 199 2.32 6.37 -18.18
CA ASP A 199 1.22 7.02 -18.90
C ASP A 199 0.10 7.44 -17.94
N ALA A 200 -0.26 6.58 -16.99
CA ALA A 200 -1.27 6.89 -15.97
C ALA A 200 -0.79 8.01 -15.03
N LYS A 201 0.47 8.00 -14.59
CA LYS A 201 1.07 9.09 -13.79
C LYS A 201 0.97 10.43 -14.52
N ALA A 202 1.31 10.45 -15.82
CA ALA A 202 1.21 11.65 -16.63
C ALA A 202 -0.24 12.13 -16.80
N MET A 203 -1.21 11.21 -16.96
CA MET A 203 -2.63 11.53 -17.07
C MET A 203 -3.15 12.14 -15.77
N ILE A 204 -2.90 11.53 -14.63
CA ILE A 204 -3.27 12.05 -13.30
C ILE A 204 -2.66 13.44 -13.07
N GLY A 205 -1.40 13.64 -13.47
CA GLY A 205 -0.72 14.93 -13.37
C GLY A 205 -1.39 16.05 -14.19
N ARG A 206 -1.97 15.73 -15.35
CA ARG A 206 -2.73 16.70 -16.16
C ARG A 206 -4.01 17.18 -15.47
N ASP A 207 -4.59 16.34 -14.61
CA ASP A 207 -5.76 16.71 -13.79
C ASP A 207 -5.36 17.51 -12.52
N GLY A 208 -4.10 17.90 -12.39
CA GLY A 208 -3.59 18.68 -11.26
C GLY A 208 -3.33 17.86 -10.01
N VAL A 209 -3.35 16.53 -10.09
CA VAL A 209 -3.11 15.63 -8.96
C VAL A 209 -1.73 15.01 -9.06
N GLY A 210 -0.82 15.37 -8.13
CA GLY A 210 0.52 14.78 -8.06
C GLY A 210 0.53 13.46 -7.28
N CYS A 211 0.89 12.36 -7.94
CA CYS A 211 1.00 11.07 -7.26
C CYS A 211 2.34 10.36 -7.55
N GLU A 212 2.75 9.48 -6.64
CA GLU A 212 3.89 8.57 -6.84
C GLU A 212 3.55 7.48 -7.88
N PRO A 213 4.54 6.86 -8.55
CA PRO A 213 4.31 5.81 -9.54
C PRO A 213 3.48 4.63 -9.01
N ALA A 214 3.68 4.23 -7.76
CA ALA A 214 2.90 3.16 -7.14
C ALA A 214 1.39 3.47 -7.12
N SER A 215 1.01 4.72 -6.84
CA SER A 215 -0.38 5.16 -6.87
C SER A 215 -0.96 5.15 -8.28
N ALA A 216 -0.17 5.52 -9.29
CA ALA A 216 -0.60 5.54 -10.68
C ALA A 216 -0.99 4.15 -11.21
N THR A 217 -0.50 3.06 -10.59
CA THR A 217 -0.89 1.70 -10.98
C THR A 217 -2.39 1.47 -10.90
N THR A 218 -3.09 2.13 -9.98
CA THR A 218 -4.55 1.98 -9.84
C THR A 218 -5.29 2.50 -11.07
N VAL A 219 -4.92 3.68 -11.55
CA VAL A 219 -5.53 4.28 -12.75
C VAL A 219 -5.11 3.52 -14.01
N ALA A 220 -3.85 3.07 -14.09
CA ALA A 220 -3.40 2.18 -15.17
C ALA A 220 -4.21 0.89 -15.20
N GLY A 221 -4.43 0.26 -14.04
CA GLY A 221 -5.25 -0.94 -13.91
C GLY A 221 -6.71 -0.72 -14.29
N ILE A 222 -7.33 0.35 -13.82
CA ILE A 222 -8.71 0.72 -14.22
C ILE A 222 -8.81 0.86 -15.73
N LYS A 223 -7.91 1.61 -16.36
CA LYS A 223 -7.89 1.79 -17.81
C LYS A 223 -7.79 0.45 -18.54
N LYS A 224 -6.89 -0.42 -18.11
CA LYS A 224 -6.73 -1.76 -18.67
C LYS A 224 -7.99 -2.61 -18.50
N LEU A 225 -8.57 -2.64 -17.29
CA LEU A 225 -9.74 -3.45 -16.96
C LEU A 225 -11.00 -2.98 -17.70
N ILE A 226 -11.13 -1.68 -18.00
CA ILE A 226 -12.18 -1.15 -18.89
C ILE A 226 -11.98 -1.66 -20.34
N GLN A 227 -10.73 -1.66 -20.83
CA GLN A 227 -10.42 -2.15 -22.19
C GLN A 227 -10.69 -3.65 -22.33
N THR A 228 -10.43 -4.44 -21.28
CA THR A 228 -10.70 -5.88 -21.26
C THR A 228 -12.16 -6.22 -20.87
N LYS A 229 -12.99 -5.22 -20.60
CA LYS A 229 -14.40 -5.37 -20.18
C LYS A 229 -14.61 -6.08 -18.84
N GLU A 230 -13.61 -6.00 -17.97
CA GLU A 230 -13.70 -6.46 -16.57
C GLU A 230 -14.27 -5.37 -15.63
N ILE A 231 -14.25 -4.13 -16.09
CA ILE A 231 -14.94 -2.99 -15.48
C ILE A 231 -15.94 -2.44 -16.50
N ASP A 232 -17.20 -2.38 -16.11
CA ASP A 232 -18.26 -1.79 -16.92
C ASP A 232 -18.20 -0.27 -16.91
N LYS A 233 -18.75 0.37 -17.96
CA LYS A 233 -18.75 1.84 -18.10
C LYS A 233 -19.50 2.56 -16.99
N ASP A 234 -20.54 1.92 -16.45
CA ASP A 234 -21.42 2.47 -15.42
C ASP A 234 -20.99 2.08 -14.01
N GLU A 235 -19.89 1.34 -13.87
CA GLU A 235 -19.35 0.93 -12.56
C GLU A 235 -18.77 2.14 -11.81
N ASP A 236 -19.22 2.36 -10.58
CA ASP A 236 -18.70 3.41 -9.68
C ASP A 236 -17.38 2.94 -9.06
N VAL A 237 -16.26 3.45 -9.55
CA VAL A 237 -14.92 3.00 -9.20
C VAL A 237 -14.14 4.06 -8.44
N VAL A 238 -13.58 3.70 -7.30
CA VAL A 238 -12.67 4.55 -6.51
C VAL A 238 -11.23 4.07 -6.68
N ALA A 239 -10.34 4.95 -7.16
CA ALA A 239 -8.91 4.72 -7.26
C ALA A 239 -8.17 5.23 -6.02
N GLY A 240 -7.46 4.37 -5.31
CA GLY A 240 -6.65 4.73 -4.16
C GLY A 240 -5.31 5.34 -4.55
N LEU A 241 -5.19 6.65 -4.59
CA LEU A 241 -3.91 7.34 -4.77
C LEU A 241 -3.22 7.48 -3.41
N THR A 242 -2.40 6.50 -3.07
CA THR A 242 -1.86 6.29 -1.71
C THR A 242 -0.63 7.14 -1.39
N GLY A 243 0.01 7.75 -2.37
CA GLY A 243 1.20 8.57 -2.18
C GLY A 243 1.28 9.79 -3.09
N ASN A 244 1.74 10.89 -2.51
CA ASN A 244 1.97 12.15 -3.25
C ASN A 244 3.23 12.05 -4.10
N LEU A 245 3.31 12.85 -5.19
CA LEU A 245 4.45 12.98 -6.10
C LEU A 245 5.79 13.20 -5.36
N LEU A 246 5.80 14.04 -4.32
CA LEU A 246 7.01 14.36 -3.56
C LEU A 246 7.62 13.19 -2.77
N LYS A 247 6.94 12.05 -2.70
CA LYS A 247 7.50 10.84 -2.08
C LYS A 247 8.48 10.10 -2.99
N ASP A 248 8.24 10.15 -4.28
CA ASP A 248 8.99 9.44 -5.32
C ASP A 248 8.93 10.31 -6.59
N PRO A 249 9.73 11.39 -6.62
CA PRO A 249 9.66 12.40 -7.70
C PRO A 249 10.25 11.92 -9.03
N ASP A 250 11.09 10.88 -9.02
CA ASP A 250 11.82 10.34 -10.17
C ASP A 250 10.93 9.54 -11.14
#